data_874ab99c1c5b15275ddf73840bfc4022
#
_entry.id   874ab99c1c5b15275ddf73840bfc4022
#
_cell.length_a   1.000
_cell.length_b   1.000
_cell.length_c   1.000
_cell.angle_alpha   90.00
_cell.angle_beta   90.00
_cell.angle_gamma   90.00
#
_symmetry.space_group_name_H-M   'P 1'
#
loop_
_entity.id
_entity.type
_entity.pdbx_description
1 polymer ?
#
loop_
_entity_poly.entity_id
_entity_poly.type
_entity_poly.pdbx_seq_one_letter_code
_entity_poly.pdbx_strand_id
1 'polypeptide(L)'
;MQGVTQWISSLICIFVVFGCADQQKITTISPGVLAVAVTSESPNSQYDPQLWIRRYVEKFAVEKGLHIDWIVVPFDQSWALAGNNVVDMVATNVASFSDRVVPGSTFSDPFLYERRALRIRPADAENFQTIDDFAGKKVGVVAGMAAEIDVNRRAPSNVDIVKTLSFAELYSEFEAGRLDAVAEAEYYDITGEVIPSHGGDVVLIDHHDLHPGSREESIFVIRDESGNLLENVNLFISKTHFPL
;
A
#
# COMPACT_ATOMS: atom_id res chain seq x y z
N MET A 1 -9.36 81.23 -34.21
CA MET A 1 -10.21 80.04 -34.34
C MET A 1 -9.33 78.88 -33.87
N GLN A 2 -9.54 78.42 -32.65
CA GLN A 2 -8.78 77.35 -32.03
C GLN A 2 -9.64 76.07 -32.07
N GLY A 3 -9.14 75.04 -32.77
CA GLY A 3 -9.80 73.73 -32.82
C GLY A 3 -9.34 72.87 -31.63
N VAL A 4 -10.26 72.45 -30.82
CA VAL A 4 -10.05 71.53 -29.69
C VAL A 4 -10.24 70.11 -30.19
N THR A 5 -9.16 69.33 -30.22
CA THR A 5 -9.19 67.89 -30.54
C THR A 5 -9.45 67.09 -29.27
N GLN A 6 -10.62 66.49 -29.18
CA GLN A 6 -10.98 65.57 -28.08
C GLN A 6 -10.38 64.17 -28.40
N TRP A 7 -9.52 63.69 -27.44
CA TRP A 7 -9.06 62.31 -27.42
C TRP A 7 -10.04 61.47 -26.63
N ILE A 8 -10.69 60.50 -27.28
CA ILE A 8 -11.53 59.49 -26.62
C ILE A 8 -10.62 58.32 -26.30
N SER A 9 -10.26 58.16 -25.00
CA SER A 9 -9.57 56.97 -24.49
C SER A 9 -10.56 55.85 -24.30
N SER A 10 -10.55 54.86 -25.17
CA SER A 10 -11.31 53.62 -25.01
C SER A 10 -10.62 52.73 -23.99
N LEU A 11 -11.24 52.61 -22.80
CA LEU A 11 -10.81 51.70 -21.77
C LEU A 11 -11.29 50.28 -22.14
N ILE A 12 -10.39 49.41 -22.60
CA ILE A 12 -10.68 48.02 -22.87
C ILE A 12 -10.59 47.27 -21.52
N CYS A 13 -11.74 46.96 -20.89
CA CYS A 13 -11.82 46.05 -19.77
C CYS A 13 -11.60 44.61 -20.28
N ILE A 14 -10.40 44.08 -20.05
CA ILE A 14 -10.12 42.64 -20.24
C ILE A 14 -10.73 41.91 -19.03
N PHE A 15 -11.89 41.32 -19.20
CA PHE A 15 -12.42 40.31 -18.27
C PHE A 15 -11.57 39.06 -18.40
N VAL A 16 -10.62 38.86 -17.47
CA VAL A 16 -9.96 37.56 -17.27
C VAL A 16 -11.01 36.66 -16.60
N VAL A 17 -11.68 35.86 -17.41
CA VAL A 17 -12.50 34.77 -16.89
C VAL A 17 -11.54 33.73 -16.34
N PHE A 18 -11.30 33.79 -15.02
CA PHE A 18 -10.73 32.64 -14.32
C PHE A 18 -11.78 31.52 -14.43
N GLY A 19 -11.60 30.63 -15.41
CA GLY A 19 -12.29 29.38 -15.42
C GLY A 19 -11.96 28.65 -14.12
N CYS A 20 -12.89 28.59 -13.19
CA CYS A 20 -12.87 27.57 -12.16
C CYS A 20 -12.84 26.24 -12.95
N ALA A 21 -11.66 25.60 -13.03
CA ALA A 21 -11.59 24.20 -13.36
C ALA A 21 -12.51 23.52 -12.33
N ASP A 22 -13.57 22.90 -12.82
CA ASP A 22 -14.48 22.13 -12.00
C ASP A 22 -13.62 21.06 -11.32
N GLN A 23 -13.23 21.32 -10.06
CA GLN A 23 -12.51 20.32 -9.27
C GLN A 23 -13.53 19.20 -9.07
N GLN A 24 -13.45 18.17 -9.91
CA GLN A 24 -14.26 16.99 -9.73
C GLN A 24 -14.17 16.57 -8.27
N LYS A 25 -15.31 16.56 -7.61
CA LYS A 25 -15.41 16.24 -6.18
C LYS A 25 -15.14 14.74 -5.99
N ILE A 26 -14.46 14.38 -4.90
CA ILE A 26 -14.40 12.98 -4.47
C ILE A 26 -15.83 12.47 -4.28
N THR A 27 -16.15 11.35 -4.92
CA THR A 27 -17.45 10.69 -4.84
C THR A 27 -17.28 9.35 -4.15
N THR A 28 -17.75 9.26 -2.92
CA THR A 28 -17.72 8.03 -2.13
C THR A 28 -19.06 7.27 -2.25
N ILE A 29 -19.04 5.96 -2.01
CA ILE A 29 -20.25 5.11 -2.00
C ILE A 29 -21.29 5.69 -1.04
N SER A 30 -20.85 6.05 0.18
CA SER A 30 -21.66 6.81 1.15
C SER A 30 -21.14 8.24 1.22
N PRO A 31 -21.92 9.27 0.92
CA PRO A 31 -21.45 10.66 0.86
C PRO A 31 -20.67 11.10 2.10
N GLY A 32 -19.41 11.51 1.92
CA GLY A 32 -18.55 11.99 3.00
C GLY A 32 -17.89 10.88 3.83
N VAL A 33 -18.13 9.61 3.50
CA VAL A 33 -17.54 8.45 4.18
C VAL A 33 -16.69 7.66 3.19
N LEU A 34 -15.40 7.53 3.46
CA LEU A 34 -14.47 6.70 2.69
C LEU A 34 -14.53 5.27 3.24
N ALA A 35 -15.11 4.35 2.48
CA ALA A 35 -15.13 2.93 2.80
C ALA A 35 -13.79 2.30 2.41
N VAL A 36 -13.04 1.77 3.39
CA VAL A 36 -11.67 1.28 3.20
C VAL A 36 -11.53 -0.17 3.66
N ALA A 37 -11.15 -1.06 2.75
CA ALA A 37 -10.82 -2.44 3.08
C ALA A 37 -9.43 -2.53 3.72
N VAL A 38 -9.34 -3.26 4.83
CA VAL A 38 -8.11 -3.57 5.58
C VAL A 38 -8.12 -5.02 6.06
N THR A 39 -6.97 -5.55 6.49
CA THR A 39 -6.88 -6.94 6.95
C THR A 39 -6.97 -7.10 8.47
N SER A 40 -6.99 -6.01 9.24
CA SER A 40 -7.04 -6.05 10.70
C SER A 40 -7.90 -4.92 11.27
N GLU A 41 -8.73 -5.22 12.25
CA GLU A 41 -9.49 -4.22 13.01
C GLU A 41 -8.58 -3.32 13.85
N SER A 42 -7.61 -3.93 14.52
CA SER A 42 -6.73 -3.27 15.48
C SER A 42 -5.34 -3.83 15.33
N PRO A 43 -4.58 -3.38 14.31
CA PRO A 43 -3.20 -3.79 14.17
C PRO A 43 -2.42 -3.27 15.39
N ASN A 44 -1.97 -4.19 16.23
CA ASN A 44 -1.29 -3.87 17.50
C ASN A 44 0.18 -4.27 17.50
N SER A 45 0.58 -5.07 16.53
CA SER A 45 1.99 -5.42 16.36
C SER A 45 2.74 -4.27 15.68
N GLN A 46 3.88 -3.92 16.25
CA GLN A 46 4.80 -2.97 15.62
C GLN A 46 5.34 -3.48 14.26
N TYR A 47 5.15 -4.76 13.98
CA TYR A 47 5.56 -5.42 12.73
C TYR A 47 4.44 -5.47 11.68
N ASP A 48 3.22 -5.11 12.05
CA ASP A 48 2.08 -5.16 11.14
C ASP A 48 2.04 -3.90 10.25
N PRO A 49 2.33 -4.00 8.95
CA PRO A 49 2.29 -2.86 8.03
C PRO A 49 0.90 -2.20 7.98
N GLN A 50 -0.16 -2.91 8.35
CA GLN A 50 -1.51 -2.34 8.44
C GLN A 50 -1.60 -1.18 9.44
N LEU A 51 -0.78 -1.16 10.50
CA LEU A 51 -0.72 -0.04 11.44
C LEU A 51 -0.26 1.24 10.74
N TRP A 52 0.75 1.15 9.88
CA TRP A 52 1.28 2.30 9.13
C TRP A 52 0.29 2.76 8.05
N ILE A 53 -0.26 1.79 7.31
CA ILE A 53 -1.22 2.04 6.24
C ILE A 53 -2.47 2.75 6.78
N ARG A 54 -3.01 2.29 7.92
CA ARG A 54 -4.17 2.94 8.54
C ARG A 54 -3.88 4.39 8.90
N ARG A 55 -2.76 4.68 9.56
CA ARG A 55 -2.37 6.07 9.89
C ARG A 55 -2.23 6.94 8.65
N TYR A 56 -1.66 6.38 7.59
CA TYR A 56 -1.49 7.09 6.32
C TYR A 56 -2.83 7.44 5.67
N VAL A 57 -3.76 6.49 5.62
CA VAL A 57 -5.12 6.70 5.11
C VAL A 57 -5.91 7.65 6.02
N GLU A 58 -5.77 7.56 7.35
CA GLU A 58 -6.38 8.50 8.31
C GLU A 58 -5.95 9.94 8.03
N LYS A 59 -4.66 10.17 7.83
CA LYS A 59 -4.16 11.50 7.48
C LYS A 59 -4.74 12.00 6.17
N PHE A 60 -4.78 11.15 5.13
CA PHE A 60 -5.43 11.48 3.87
C PHE A 60 -6.90 11.87 4.06
N ALA A 61 -7.67 11.07 4.78
CA ALA A 61 -9.09 11.32 5.01
C ALA A 61 -9.32 12.63 5.75
N VAL A 62 -8.52 12.92 6.78
CA VAL A 62 -8.58 14.19 7.52
C VAL A 62 -8.31 15.38 6.60
N GLU A 63 -7.30 15.32 5.73
CA GLU A 63 -6.99 16.38 4.76
C GLU A 63 -8.11 16.61 3.75
N LYS A 64 -8.90 15.58 3.45
CA LYS A 64 -10.03 15.63 2.49
C LYS A 64 -11.38 15.86 3.16
N GLY A 65 -11.43 15.95 4.50
CA GLY A 65 -12.68 16.12 5.24
C GLY A 65 -13.61 14.91 5.13
N LEU A 66 -13.05 13.70 5.03
CA LEU A 66 -13.78 12.45 4.93
C LEU A 66 -13.76 11.72 6.29
N HIS A 67 -14.86 11.06 6.61
CA HIS A 67 -14.88 10.03 7.65
C HIS A 67 -14.46 8.69 7.06
N ILE A 68 -13.87 7.80 7.86
CA ILE A 68 -13.48 6.47 7.39
C ILE A 68 -14.42 5.43 7.97
N ASP A 69 -14.84 4.49 7.12
CA ASP A 69 -15.45 3.23 7.48
C ASP A 69 -14.47 2.10 7.16
N TRP A 70 -13.93 1.47 8.21
CA TRP A 70 -12.98 0.39 8.07
C TRP A 70 -13.69 -0.94 7.90
N ILE A 71 -13.44 -1.63 6.78
CA ILE A 71 -14.04 -2.92 6.43
C ILE A 71 -12.94 -3.98 6.49
N VAL A 72 -13.00 -4.84 7.50
CA VAL A 72 -12.02 -5.91 7.69
C VAL A 72 -12.37 -7.11 6.81
N VAL A 73 -11.38 -7.54 6.03
CA VAL A 73 -11.53 -8.62 5.06
C VAL A 73 -10.27 -9.51 5.02
N PRO A 74 -10.38 -10.78 4.64
CA PRO A 74 -9.21 -11.58 4.28
C PRO A 74 -8.45 -10.97 3.12
N PHE A 75 -7.11 -11.05 3.15
CA PHE A 75 -6.27 -10.44 2.14
C PHE A 75 -6.57 -10.93 0.73
N ASP A 76 -6.71 -12.25 0.55
CA ASP A 76 -6.94 -12.93 -0.73
C ASP A 76 -8.27 -12.57 -1.41
N GLN A 77 -9.15 -11.87 -0.71
CA GLN A 77 -10.45 -11.41 -1.20
C GLN A 77 -10.50 -9.88 -1.39
N SER A 78 -9.46 -9.16 -1.00
CA SER A 78 -9.54 -7.71 -0.79
C SER A 78 -9.50 -6.91 -2.10
N TRP A 79 -8.58 -7.21 -3.03
CA TRP A 79 -8.30 -6.34 -4.17
C TRP A 79 -9.46 -6.20 -5.18
N ALA A 80 -10.41 -7.15 -5.19
CA ALA A 80 -11.59 -7.07 -6.06
C ALA A 80 -12.70 -6.17 -5.51
N LEU A 81 -12.65 -5.78 -4.25
CA LEU A 81 -13.77 -5.11 -3.57
C LEU A 81 -14.07 -3.70 -4.12
N ALA A 82 -13.03 -2.96 -4.53
CA ALA A 82 -13.21 -1.65 -5.15
C ALA A 82 -13.89 -1.76 -6.51
N GLY A 83 -13.44 -2.68 -7.38
CA GLY A 83 -14.07 -2.93 -8.68
C GLY A 83 -15.51 -3.44 -8.58
N ASN A 84 -15.85 -4.11 -7.49
CA ASN A 84 -17.20 -4.60 -7.21
C ASN A 84 -18.10 -3.57 -6.48
N ASN A 85 -17.65 -2.32 -6.33
CA ASN A 85 -18.37 -1.24 -5.62
C ASN A 85 -18.73 -1.57 -4.17
N VAL A 86 -17.91 -2.37 -3.48
CA VAL A 86 -18.08 -2.69 -2.05
C VAL A 86 -17.36 -1.68 -1.18
N VAL A 87 -16.19 -1.19 -1.63
CA VAL A 87 -15.38 -0.16 -0.95
C VAL A 87 -14.94 0.91 -1.94
N ASP A 88 -14.59 2.09 -1.44
CA ASP A 88 -13.99 3.15 -2.24
C ASP A 88 -12.49 2.93 -2.45
N MET A 89 -11.83 2.31 -1.46
CA MET A 89 -10.39 2.06 -1.44
C MET A 89 -10.07 0.72 -0.80
N VAL A 90 -9.10 0.00 -1.37
CA VAL A 90 -8.47 -1.16 -0.73
C VAL A 90 -7.09 -0.74 -0.22
N ALA A 91 -6.85 -0.93 1.07
CA ALA A 91 -5.62 -0.55 1.77
C ALA A 91 -5.00 -1.75 2.53
N THR A 92 -4.99 -2.91 1.88
CA THR A 92 -4.55 -4.18 2.47
C THR A 92 -3.09 -4.54 2.15
N ASN A 93 -2.28 -3.57 1.70
CA ASN A 93 -0.92 -3.79 1.21
C ASN A 93 -0.86 -4.65 -0.06
N VAL A 94 -1.60 -4.24 -1.08
CA VAL A 94 -1.68 -4.95 -2.36
C VAL A 94 -0.44 -4.64 -3.19
N ALA A 95 0.28 -5.67 -3.65
CA ALA A 95 1.31 -5.51 -4.66
C ALA A 95 0.69 -5.32 -6.06
N SER A 96 1.32 -4.49 -6.92
CA SER A 96 0.82 -4.07 -8.24
C SER A 96 0.90 -5.17 -9.31
N PHE A 97 0.52 -6.40 -8.98
CA PHE A 97 0.53 -7.51 -9.93
C PHE A 97 -0.63 -7.41 -10.93
N SER A 98 -0.36 -7.78 -12.18
CA SER A 98 -1.35 -7.68 -13.27
C SER A 98 -2.60 -8.55 -13.05
N ASP A 99 -2.50 -9.66 -12.35
CA ASP A 99 -3.60 -10.57 -12.00
C ASP A 99 -4.53 -10.00 -10.90
N ARG A 100 -4.12 -8.90 -10.26
CA ARG A 100 -4.92 -8.16 -9.26
C ARG A 100 -5.69 -6.98 -9.86
N VAL A 101 -5.54 -6.72 -11.15
CA VAL A 101 -6.32 -5.69 -11.85
C VAL A 101 -7.74 -6.22 -12.09
N VAL A 102 -8.73 -5.55 -11.53
CA VAL A 102 -10.14 -5.92 -11.65
C VAL A 102 -10.90 -4.78 -12.34
N PRO A 103 -11.76 -5.07 -13.33
CA PRO A 103 -12.60 -4.05 -13.97
C PRO A 103 -13.38 -3.23 -12.93
N GLY A 104 -13.48 -1.92 -13.15
CA GLY A 104 -14.14 -1.00 -12.22
C GLY A 104 -13.23 -0.48 -11.10
N SER A 105 -11.94 -0.80 -11.16
CA SER A 105 -10.94 -0.25 -10.24
C SER A 105 -9.62 0.03 -10.92
N THR A 106 -8.87 0.99 -10.36
CA THR A 106 -7.55 1.42 -10.82
C THR A 106 -6.56 1.44 -9.67
N PHE A 107 -5.30 1.13 -9.94
CA PHE A 107 -4.22 1.22 -8.97
C PHE A 107 -3.77 2.66 -8.79
N SER A 108 -3.47 3.04 -7.55
CA SER A 108 -2.77 4.30 -7.26
C SER A 108 -1.31 4.24 -7.70
N ASP A 109 -0.63 5.39 -7.64
CA ASP A 109 0.82 5.41 -7.59
C ASP A 109 1.31 4.59 -6.37
N PRO A 110 2.51 3.99 -6.42
CA PRO A 110 3.05 3.25 -5.29
C PRO A 110 3.34 4.19 -4.11
N PHE A 111 2.91 3.78 -2.92
CA PHE A 111 3.21 4.49 -1.67
C PHE A 111 4.35 3.85 -0.89
N LEU A 112 4.71 2.61 -1.25
CA LEU A 112 5.71 1.79 -0.60
C LEU A 112 6.33 0.85 -1.62
N TYR A 113 7.61 0.56 -1.47
CA TYR A 113 8.29 -0.51 -2.22
C TYR A 113 8.72 -1.63 -1.27
N GLU A 114 8.67 -2.86 -1.78
CA GLU A 114 8.99 -4.06 -1.03
C GLU A 114 10.02 -4.91 -1.74
N ARG A 115 10.92 -5.52 -0.98
CA ARG A 115 11.79 -6.59 -1.44
C ARG A 115 11.59 -7.83 -0.57
N ARG A 116 11.33 -8.96 -1.18
CA ARG A 116 11.05 -10.21 -0.46
C ARG A 116 12.18 -10.58 0.48
N ALA A 117 11.81 -10.96 1.69
CA ALA A 117 12.74 -11.28 2.74
C ALA A 117 12.17 -12.33 3.69
N LEU A 118 13.06 -13.07 4.34
CA LEU A 118 12.72 -13.85 5.51
C LEU A 118 13.18 -13.08 6.75
N ARG A 119 12.26 -12.87 7.69
CA ARG A 119 12.58 -12.26 8.98
C ARG A 119 12.88 -13.35 9.99
N ILE A 120 14.05 -13.30 10.59
CA ILE A 120 14.53 -14.23 11.60
C ILE A 120 14.79 -13.51 12.94
N ARG A 121 14.98 -14.28 14.00
CA ARG A 121 15.41 -13.71 15.28
C ARG A 121 16.88 -13.33 15.21
N PRO A 122 17.32 -12.25 15.87
CA PRO A 122 18.75 -11.88 15.94
C PRO A 122 19.66 -13.03 16.43
N ALA A 123 19.17 -13.84 17.35
CA ALA A 123 19.90 -14.99 17.86
C ALA A 123 20.14 -16.11 16.82
N ASP A 124 19.37 -16.13 15.76
CA ASP A 124 19.42 -17.14 14.69
C ASP A 124 20.21 -16.65 13.47
N ALA A 125 20.70 -15.40 13.46
CA ALA A 125 21.34 -14.76 12.31
C ALA A 125 22.58 -15.51 11.78
N GLU A 126 23.32 -16.17 12.65
CA GLU A 126 24.49 -16.96 12.27
C GLU A 126 24.11 -18.28 11.58
N ASN A 127 22.89 -18.77 11.83
CA ASN A 127 22.41 -20.06 11.32
C ASN A 127 21.68 -19.96 9.99
N PHE A 128 21.14 -18.78 9.65
CA PHE A 128 20.31 -18.56 8.46
C PHE A 128 20.88 -17.41 7.62
N GLN A 129 21.44 -17.73 6.48
CA GLN A 129 22.05 -16.79 5.53
C GLN A 129 21.31 -16.74 4.19
N THR A 130 20.67 -17.84 3.84
CA THR A 130 19.96 -18.03 2.56
C THR A 130 18.64 -18.76 2.80
N ILE A 131 17.75 -18.76 1.81
CA ILE A 131 16.50 -19.51 1.88
C ILE A 131 16.73 -21.03 2.01
N ASP A 132 17.85 -21.55 1.52
CA ASP A 132 18.19 -22.98 1.57
C ASP A 132 18.46 -23.46 3.00
N ASP A 133 18.87 -22.58 3.89
CA ASP A 133 19.12 -22.91 5.31
C ASP A 133 17.85 -23.27 6.07
N PHE A 134 16.70 -22.98 5.49
CA PHE A 134 15.38 -23.31 6.07
C PHE A 134 14.89 -24.71 5.75
N ALA A 135 15.70 -25.56 5.14
CA ALA A 135 15.36 -26.97 4.92
C ALA A 135 14.93 -27.66 6.23
N GLY A 136 13.70 -28.18 6.28
CA GLY A 136 13.12 -28.82 7.48
C GLY A 136 12.71 -27.85 8.58
N LYS A 137 12.66 -26.54 8.31
CA LYS A 137 12.25 -25.47 9.21
C LYS A 137 10.81 -25.03 8.96
N LYS A 138 10.24 -24.29 9.90
CA LYS A 138 8.89 -23.71 9.78
C LYS A 138 8.96 -22.25 9.39
N VAL A 139 8.43 -21.94 8.21
CA VAL A 139 8.34 -20.57 7.72
C VAL A 139 6.88 -20.14 7.67
N GLY A 140 6.55 -19.11 8.43
CA GLY A 140 5.20 -18.55 8.45
C GLY A 140 4.96 -17.58 7.30
N VAL A 141 3.73 -17.59 6.77
CA VAL A 141 3.26 -16.70 5.69
C VAL A 141 1.82 -16.25 5.98
N VAL A 142 1.45 -15.06 5.49
CA VAL A 142 0.03 -14.69 5.41
C VAL A 142 -0.52 -15.21 4.08
N ALA A 143 -1.64 -15.92 4.14
CA ALA A 143 -2.27 -16.54 2.98
C ALA A 143 -2.62 -15.53 1.88
N GLY A 144 -2.30 -15.83 0.64
CA GLY A 144 -2.56 -15.00 -0.55
C GLY A 144 -1.56 -13.86 -0.79
N MET A 145 -0.64 -13.60 0.14
CA MET A 145 0.35 -12.53 -0.04
C MET A 145 1.50 -12.94 -0.97
N ALA A 146 2.16 -11.94 -1.54
CA ALA A 146 3.31 -12.15 -2.42
C ALA A 146 4.44 -12.95 -1.75
N ALA A 147 4.62 -12.78 -0.45
CA ALA A 147 5.59 -13.54 0.34
C ALA A 147 5.27 -15.06 0.36
N GLU A 148 4.00 -15.44 0.41
CA GLU A 148 3.61 -16.86 0.29
C GLU A 148 3.98 -17.42 -1.08
N ILE A 149 3.68 -16.68 -2.16
CA ILE A 149 4.00 -17.08 -3.53
C ILE A 149 5.51 -17.26 -3.68
N ASP A 150 6.29 -16.33 -3.15
CA ASP A 150 7.74 -16.34 -3.24
C ASP A 150 8.35 -17.53 -2.50
N VAL A 151 7.97 -17.75 -1.25
CA VAL A 151 8.47 -18.89 -0.45
C VAL A 151 8.08 -20.22 -1.06
N ASN A 152 6.84 -20.39 -1.53
CA ASN A 152 6.42 -21.62 -2.22
C ASN A 152 7.26 -21.92 -3.46
N ARG A 153 7.75 -20.89 -4.16
CA ARG A 153 8.56 -21.04 -5.38
C ARG A 153 10.01 -21.35 -5.09
N ARG A 154 10.58 -20.77 -4.02
CA ARG A 154 12.04 -20.73 -3.80
C ARG A 154 12.53 -21.58 -2.65
N ALA A 155 11.70 -21.82 -1.65
CA ALA A 155 12.10 -22.58 -0.49
C ALA A 155 12.40 -24.04 -0.86
N PRO A 156 13.33 -24.68 -0.13
CA PRO A 156 13.54 -26.11 -0.24
C PRO A 156 12.24 -26.90 -0.08
N SER A 157 12.12 -28.00 -0.81
CA SER A 157 10.86 -28.78 -0.86
C SER A 157 10.40 -29.38 0.48
N ASN A 158 11.29 -29.39 1.47
CA ASN A 158 11.02 -29.89 2.83
C ASN A 158 10.81 -28.78 3.87
N VAL A 159 10.68 -27.52 3.45
CA VAL A 159 10.24 -26.43 4.33
C VAL A 159 8.77 -26.66 4.70
N ASP A 160 8.47 -26.51 5.99
CA ASP A 160 7.09 -26.53 6.49
C ASP A 160 6.53 -25.10 6.43
N ILE A 161 5.67 -24.82 5.43
CA ILE A 161 5.06 -23.50 5.23
C ILE A 161 3.77 -23.41 6.04
N VAL A 162 3.80 -22.61 7.10
CA VAL A 162 2.67 -22.39 8.01
C VAL A 162 1.88 -21.14 7.56
N LYS A 163 0.64 -21.34 7.13
CA LYS A 163 -0.24 -20.25 6.68
C LYS A 163 -1.05 -19.68 7.82
N THR A 164 -1.06 -18.36 7.94
CA THR A 164 -1.92 -17.60 8.84
C THR A 164 -2.87 -16.70 8.06
N LEU A 165 -3.89 -16.17 8.71
CA LEU A 165 -4.87 -15.28 8.08
C LEU A 165 -4.55 -13.79 8.24
N SER A 166 -3.61 -13.46 9.14
CA SER A 166 -3.23 -12.07 9.42
C SER A 166 -1.78 -11.96 9.89
N PHE A 167 -1.21 -10.76 9.77
CA PHE A 167 0.10 -10.45 10.35
C PHE A 167 0.11 -10.59 11.88
N ALA A 168 -0.98 -10.24 12.55
CA ALA A 168 -1.07 -10.37 14.01
C ALA A 168 -0.92 -11.82 14.45
N GLU A 169 -1.58 -12.76 13.78
CA GLU A 169 -1.44 -14.18 14.02
C GLU A 169 -0.03 -14.66 13.70
N LEU A 170 0.49 -14.28 12.52
CA LEU A 170 1.82 -14.64 12.06
C LEU A 170 2.91 -14.28 13.06
N TYR A 171 2.92 -13.04 13.53
CA TYR A 171 3.91 -12.59 14.51
C TYR A 171 3.69 -13.17 15.90
N SER A 172 2.46 -13.42 16.29
CA SER A 172 2.18 -14.15 17.54
C SER A 172 2.79 -15.55 17.56
N GLU A 173 2.68 -16.27 16.43
CA GLU A 173 3.30 -17.59 16.25
C GLU A 173 4.84 -17.51 16.27
N PHE A 174 5.40 -16.49 15.62
CA PHE A 174 6.84 -16.25 15.56
C PHE A 174 7.42 -15.89 16.94
N GLU A 175 6.80 -14.95 17.64
CA GLU A 175 7.21 -14.54 19.00
C GLU A 175 7.11 -15.68 20.01
N ALA A 176 6.12 -16.55 19.85
CA ALA A 176 5.97 -17.76 20.67
C ALA A 176 6.98 -18.87 20.33
N GLY A 177 7.87 -18.65 19.36
CA GLY A 177 8.87 -19.64 18.95
C GLY A 177 8.32 -20.85 18.18
N ARG A 178 7.09 -20.75 17.65
CA ARG A 178 6.48 -21.83 16.85
C ARG A 178 6.86 -21.77 15.38
N LEU A 179 7.43 -20.66 14.93
CA LEU A 179 8.01 -20.47 13.58
C LEU A 179 9.50 -20.17 13.69
N ASP A 180 10.30 -20.66 12.75
CA ASP A 180 11.72 -20.35 12.64
C ASP A 180 11.93 -19.00 11.94
N ALA A 181 11.09 -18.67 10.95
CA ALA A 181 11.10 -17.40 10.24
C ALA A 181 9.68 -16.95 9.83
N VAL A 182 9.59 -15.69 9.47
CA VAL A 182 8.41 -15.07 8.84
C VAL A 182 8.79 -14.62 7.44
N ALA A 183 8.05 -15.07 6.43
CA ALA A 183 8.20 -14.54 5.08
C ALA A 183 7.43 -13.23 4.94
N GLU A 184 8.17 -12.19 4.61
CA GLU A 184 7.69 -10.81 4.57
C GLU A 184 8.48 -10.01 3.52
N ALA A 185 8.75 -8.75 3.80
CA ALA A 185 9.52 -7.86 2.97
C ALA A 185 10.47 -6.99 3.80
N GLU A 186 11.53 -6.55 3.18
CA GLU A 186 12.19 -5.32 3.53
C GLU A 186 11.48 -4.17 2.83
N TYR A 187 11.13 -3.13 3.59
CA TYR A 187 10.32 -2.02 3.12
C TYR A 187 11.18 -0.81 2.76
N TYR A 188 10.79 -0.10 1.73
CA TYR A 188 11.44 1.12 1.24
C TYR A 188 10.38 2.19 1.00
N ASP A 189 10.71 3.42 1.32
CA ASP A 189 9.88 4.56 0.96
C ASP A 189 9.92 4.86 -0.56
N ILE A 190 9.13 5.84 -0.99
CA ILE A 190 9.07 6.25 -2.41
C ILE A 190 10.38 6.87 -2.91
N THR A 191 11.30 7.28 -2.03
CA THR A 191 12.65 7.77 -2.39
C THR A 191 13.65 6.62 -2.53
N GLY A 192 13.29 5.44 -2.07
CA GLY A 192 14.11 4.24 -2.06
C GLY A 192 14.97 4.08 -0.81
N GLU A 193 14.71 4.86 0.24
CA GLU A 193 15.33 4.67 1.55
C GLU A 193 14.67 3.52 2.30
N VAL A 194 15.49 2.73 3.01
CA VAL A 194 14.99 1.62 3.83
C VAL A 194 14.17 2.20 4.98
N ILE A 195 12.92 1.74 5.10
CA ILE A 195 12.11 2.00 6.28
C ILE A 195 12.61 1.06 7.38
N PRO A 196 13.08 1.59 8.53
CA PRO A 196 13.57 0.76 9.61
C PRO A 196 12.49 -0.23 10.04
N SER A 197 12.65 -1.47 9.66
CA SER A 197 11.75 -2.53 10.05
C SER A 197 12.07 -2.96 11.47
N HIS A 198 11.05 -3.14 12.24
CA HIS A 198 11.04 -3.34 13.66
C HIS A 198 11.74 -4.64 14.09
N GLY A 199 13.01 -4.53 14.45
CA GLY A 199 13.75 -5.50 15.24
C GLY A 199 13.76 -6.93 14.71
N GLY A 200 14.82 -7.31 14.09
CA GLY A 200 15.12 -8.64 13.57
C GLY A 200 15.97 -8.53 12.31
N ASP A 201 16.89 -9.44 12.16
CA ASP A 201 17.68 -9.52 10.94
C ASP A 201 16.81 -10.01 9.78
N VAL A 202 17.17 -9.62 8.58
CA VAL A 202 16.42 -9.92 7.35
C VAL A 202 17.32 -10.72 6.42
N VAL A 203 16.86 -11.92 6.06
CA VAL A 203 17.47 -12.71 5.01
C VAL A 203 16.79 -12.38 3.69
N LEU A 204 17.52 -11.81 2.74
CA LEU A 204 16.97 -11.39 1.47
C LEU A 204 16.76 -12.59 0.55
N ILE A 205 15.63 -12.59 -0.15
CA ILE A 205 15.27 -13.56 -1.17
C ILE A 205 15.29 -12.84 -2.52
N ASP A 206 16.19 -13.25 -3.40
CA ASP A 206 16.26 -12.68 -4.73
C ASP A 206 15.11 -13.18 -5.62
N HIS A 207 14.43 -12.25 -6.28
CA HIS A 207 13.43 -12.55 -7.29
C HIS A 207 14.08 -12.72 -8.66
N HIS A 208 14.41 -13.96 -9.04
CA HIS A 208 15.03 -14.22 -10.34
C HIS A 208 14.10 -13.97 -11.54
N ASP A 209 12.79 -14.03 -11.34
CA ASP A 209 11.78 -13.79 -12.38
C ASP A 209 11.45 -12.31 -12.59
N LEU A 210 11.78 -11.48 -11.62
CA LEU A 210 11.84 -10.03 -11.72
C LEU A 210 13.30 -9.66 -11.89
N HIS A 211 13.63 -8.52 -12.44
CA HIS A 211 15.02 -8.11 -12.57
C HIS A 211 15.72 -8.17 -11.20
N PRO A 212 16.95 -8.70 -11.11
CA PRO A 212 17.67 -8.72 -9.85
C PRO A 212 17.66 -7.35 -9.18
N GLY A 213 17.21 -7.30 -7.91
CA GLY A 213 17.06 -6.05 -7.16
C GLY A 213 15.80 -5.25 -7.49
N SER A 214 14.88 -5.76 -8.31
CA SER A 214 13.57 -5.12 -8.49
C SER A 214 12.78 -5.16 -7.18
N ARG A 215 12.05 -4.08 -6.94
CA ARG A 215 11.17 -3.93 -5.80
C ARG A 215 9.74 -4.12 -6.26
N GLU A 216 8.94 -4.75 -5.44
CA GLU A 216 7.50 -4.80 -5.65
C GLU A 216 6.89 -3.47 -5.21
N GLU A 217 5.88 -3.03 -5.91
CA GLU A 217 5.15 -1.79 -5.62
C GLU A 217 3.92 -2.10 -4.80
N SER A 218 3.78 -1.47 -3.65
CA SER A 218 2.55 -1.51 -2.86
C SER A 218 1.67 -0.32 -3.20
N ILE A 219 0.41 -0.59 -3.52
CA ILE A 219 -0.55 0.37 -4.05
C ILE A 219 -1.88 0.30 -3.29
N PHE A 220 -2.67 1.35 -3.42
CA PHE A 220 -4.09 1.31 -3.12
C PHE A 220 -4.87 0.91 -4.37
N VAL A 221 -5.93 0.11 -4.20
CA VAL A 221 -6.88 -0.15 -5.29
C VAL A 221 -8.06 0.79 -5.09
N ILE A 222 -8.32 1.64 -6.08
CA ILE A 222 -9.32 2.71 -6.00
C ILE A 222 -10.47 2.40 -6.95
N ARG A 223 -11.70 2.59 -6.51
CA ARG A 223 -12.91 2.44 -7.31
C ARG A 223 -12.95 3.50 -8.42
N ASP A 224 -13.23 3.09 -9.66
CA ASP A 224 -13.23 4.00 -10.81
C ASP A 224 -14.31 5.09 -10.72
N GLU A 225 -15.50 4.75 -10.19
CA GLU A 225 -16.62 5.68 -10.04
C GLU A 225 -16.48 6.63 -8.82
N SER A 226 -15.25 6.83 -8.33
CA SER A 226 -14.96 7.62 -7.13
C SER A 226 -14.69 9.12 -7.40
N GLY A 227 -15.04 9.61 -8.59
CA GLY A 227 -14.72 10.98 -9.00
C GLY A 227 -13.21 11.17 -9.14
N ASN A 228 -12.65 12.16 -8.43
CA ASN A 228 -11.20 12.39 -8.46
C ASN A 228 -10.47 11.80 -7.25
N LEU A 229 -10.98 10.72 -6.63
CA LEU A 229 -10.33 10.08 -5.49
C LEU A 229 -8.92 9.61 -5.84
N LEU A 230 -8.74 8.92 -6.97
CA LEU A 230 -7.43 8.44 -7.43
C LEU A 230 -6.42 9.58 -7.58
N GLU A 231 -6.79 10.68 -8.23
CA GLU A 231 -5.92 11.85 -8.40
C GLU A 231 -5.51 12.46 -7.05
N ASN A 232 -6.47 12.54 -6.12
CA ASN A 232 -6.20 13.06 -4.78
C ASN A 232 -5.29 12.13 -3.96
N VAL A 233 -5.45 10.82 -4.09
CA VAL A 233 -4.58 9.82 -3.46
C VAL A 233 -3.16 9.93 -4.02
N ASN A 234 -2.99 9.97 -5.33
CA ASN A 234 -1.68 10.10 -5.98
C ASN A 234 -0.99 11.42 -5.60
N LEU A 235 -1.74 12.53 -5.57
CA LEU A 235 -1.22 13.81 -5.10
C LEU A 235 -0.81 13.77 -3.62
N PHE A 236 -1.54 13.04 -2.78
CA PHE A 236 -1.18 12.86 -1.38
C PHE A 236 0.09 12.01 -1.25
N ILE A 237 0.20 10.90 -1.97
CA ILE A 237 1.40 10.05 -2.01
C ILE A 237 2.63 10.86 -2.40
N SER A 238 2.53 11.71 -3.43
CA SER A 238 3.65 12.52 -3.90
C SER A 238 4.16 13.58 -2.91
N LYS A 239 3.37 13.92 -1.89
CA LYS A 239 3.68 14.98 -0.92
C LYS A 239 3.89 14.48 0.51
N THR A 240 3.52 13.25 0.78
CA THR A 240 3.48 12.72 2.14
C THR A 240 4.30 11.43 2.20
N HIS A 241 5.41 11.48 2.93
CA HIS A 241 6.22 10.29 3.13
C HIS A 241 5.47 9.22 3.90
N PHE A 242 5.65 7.98 3.51
CA PHE A 242 5.21 6.79 4.21
C PHE A 242 6.44 6.09 4.80
N PRO A 243 6.39 5.56 6.04
CA PRO A 243 5.33 5.74 7.04
C PRO A 243 5.34 7.12 7.69
N LEU A 244 4.26 7.46 8.42
CA LEU A 244 4.13 8.72 9.12
C LEU A 244 4.88 8.71 10.45
#